data_adc0794508e82cd291b2f9ac96343627
#
_entry.id   adc0794508e82cd291b2f9ac96343627
#
_cell.length_a   1.000
_cell.length_b   1.000
_cell.length_c   1.000
_cell.angle_alpha   90.00
_cell.angle_beta   90.00
_cell.angle_gamma   90.00
#
_symmetry.space_group_name_H-M   'P 1'
#
loop_
_entity.id
_entity.type
_entity.pdbx_description
1 polymer ?
#
loop_
_entity_poly.entity_id
_entity_poly.type
_entity_poly.pdbx_seq_one_letter_code
_entity_poly.pdbx_strand_id
1 'polypeptide(L)'
;MSALGLIRPDMQEIVDQPYGRQVSYPITASDIRRWAIAVHYPEAPPASYLDPRTAEEGELVAPLDFNPFAWGAAETVASGREIPSDPAYRGAGAMEHSLGVTPPDLRRALNGGVSAAYTGVPMRPGDVITAESVIAGYTEKEGRLGVMLMTDTATTWTNQDGATVKVHRMTLIRY
;
A
#
# COMPACT_ATOMS: atom_id res chain seq x y z
N MET A 1 -14.83 -25.03 3.23
CA MET A 1 -15.55 -24.32 4.31
C MET A 1 -14.54 -24.11 5.43
N SER A 2 -14.43 -22.87 5.91
CA SER A 2 -13.54 -22.56 7.02
C SER A 2 -13.99 -23.31 8.29
N ALA A 3 -13.02 -23.83 9.05
CA ALA A 3 -13.29 -24.62 10.25
C ALA A 3 -13.81 -23.76 11.42
N LEU A 4 -13.59 -22.45 11.41
CA LEU A 4 -13.91 -21.53 12.52
C LEU A 4 -15.06 -20.55 12.18
N GLY A 5 -15.52 -20.51 10.93
CA GLY A 5 -16.75 -19.88 10.49
C GLY A 5 -16.71 -18.36 10.23
N LEU A 6 -15.53 -17.71 10.31
CA LEU A 6 -15.39 -16.29 9.98
C LEU A 6 -15.29 -16.04 8.48
N ILE A 7 -14.65 -16.96 7.74
CA ILE A 7 -14.47 -16.84 6.30
C ILE A 7 -15.69 -17.39 5.59
N ARG A 8 -16.47 -16.51 4.97
CA ARG A 8 -17.68 -16.85 4.23
C ARG A 8 -17.41 -16.99 2.73
N PRO A 9 -18.30 -17.66 1.98
CA PRO A 9 -18.16 -17.80 0.53
C PRO A 9 -18.03 -16.46 -0.21
N ASP A 10 -18.85 -15.45 0.14
CA ASP A 10 -18.80 -14.10 -0.43
C ASP A 10 -17.44 -13.40 -0.26
N MET A 11 -16.75 -13.68 0.85
CA MET A 11 -15.39 -13.19 1.08
C MET A 11 -14.36 -13.89 0.17
N GLN A 12 -14.56 -15.17 -0.13
CA GLN A 12 -13.67 -15.88 -1.05
C GLN A 12 -13.83 -15.41 -2.51
N GLU A 13 -15.03 -15.00 -2.90
CA GLU A 13 -15.34 -14.52 -4.24
C GLU A 13 -14.66 -13.17 -4.55
N ILE A 14 -14.31 -12.38 -3.53
CA ILE A 14 -13.64 -11.09 -3.71
C ILE A 14 -12.11 -11.16 -3.62
N VAL A 15 -11.54 -12.35 -3.39
CA VAL A 15 -10.09 -12.54 -3.43
C VAL A 15 -9.60 -12.23 -4.85
N ASP A 16 -8.46 -11.55 -4.94
CA ASP A 16 -7.83 -11.04 -6.17
C ASP A 16 -8.65 -9.98 -6.93
N GLN A 17 -9.79 -9.52 -6.39
CA GLN A 17 -10.50 -8.37 -6.96
C GLN A 17 -9.88 -7.05 -6.49
N PRO A 18 -9.65 -6.07 -7.40
CA PRO A 18 -9.10 -4.77 -7.01
C PRO A 18 -10.08 -3.99 -6.13
N TYR A 19 -9.64 -3.58 -4.94
CA TYR A 19 -10.43 -2.73 -4.04
C TYR A 19 -9.90 -1.30 -3.92
N GLY A 20 -8.67 -1.05 -4.35
CA GLY A 20 -8.05 0.26 -4.27
C GLY A 20 -7.08 0.48 -5.42
N ARG A 21 -7.14 1.68 -5.99
CA ARG A 21 -6.21 2.13 -7.03
C ARG A 21 -5.82 3.57 -6.74
N GLN A 22 -4.50 3.82 -6.74
CA GLN A 22 -3.92 5.14 -6.61
C GLN A 22 -2.97 5.41 -7.77
N VAL A 23 -2.88 6.65 -8.20
CA VAL A 23 -1.93 7.10 -9.21
C VAL A 23 -1.15 8.27 -8.61
N SER A 24 0.18 8.21 -8.66
CA SER A 24 1.01 9.28 -8.13
C SER A 24 1.03 10.49 -9.08
N TYR A 25 1.39 11.66 -8.54
CA TYR A 25 1.93 12.72 -9.38
C TYR A 25 3.27 12.28 -9.99
N PRO A 26 3.71 12.92 -11.07
CA PRO A 26 5.06 12.68 -11.59
C PRO A 26 6.10 12.90 -10.51
N ILE A 27 6.96 11.92 -10.29
CA ILE A 27 8.03 11.97 -9.30
C ILE A 27 8.99 13.11 -9.69
N THR A 28 9.36 13.95 -8.74
CA THR A 28 10.37 15.00 -8.98
C THR A 28 11.71 14.63 -8.37
N ALA A 29 12.79 15.18 -8.91
CA ALA A 29 14.12 15.05 -8.32
C ALA A 29 14.16 15.58 -6.87
N SER A 30 13.37 16.63 -6.58
CA SER A 30 13.25 17.18 -5.23
C SER A 30 12.59 16.23 -4.25
N ASP A 31 11.60 15.46 -4.68
CA ASP A 31 10.92 14.47 -3.83
C ASP A 31 11.89 13.36 -3.45
N ILE A 32 12.64 12.83 -4.43
CA ILE A 32 13.65 11.80 -4.20
C ILE A 32 14.71 12.29 -3.21
N ARG A 33 15.23 13.52 -3.43
CA ARG A 33 16.26 14.10 -2.54
C ARG A 33 15.76 14.31 -1.12
N ARG A 34 14.55 14.86 -0.95
CA ARG A 34 13.95 15.06 0.38
C ARG A 34 13.73 13.75 1.09
N TRP A 35 13.26 12.72 0.37
CA TRP A 35 13.10 11.40 0.94
C TRP A 35 14.45 10.81 1.38
N ALA A 36 15.46 10.87 0.53
CA ALA A 36 16.79 10.37 0.85
C ALA A 36 17.38 11.09 2.09
N ILE A 37 17.23 12.41 2.20
CA ILE A 37 17.66 13.16 3.39
C ILE A 37 16.89 12.68 4.64
N ALA A 38 15.60 12.48 4.54
CA ALA A 38 14.76 12.09 5.68
C ALA A 38 15.10 10.69 6.21
N VAL A 39 15.31 9.71 5.32
CA VAL A 39 15.58 8.33 5.74
C VAL A 39 17.01 8.10 6.23
N HIS A 40 17.94 8.99 5.87
CA HIS A 40 19.32 8.91 6.38
C HIS A 40 19.56 9.77 7.63
N TYR A 41 18.59 10.63 8.02
CA TYR A 41 18.76 11.47 9.20
C TYR A 41 19.13 10.64 10.47
N PRO A 42 20.09 11.08 11.30
CA PRO A 42 20.80 12.37 11.28
C PRO A 42 22.03 12.45 10.35
N GLU A 43 22.34 11.39 9.64
CA GLU A 43 23.48 11.35 8.73
C GLU A 43 23.13 11.98 7.36
N ALA A 44 24.14 12.34 6.60
CA ALA A 44 23.93 12.80 5.22
C ALA A 44 23.62 11.59 4.32
N PRO A 45 22.70 11.74 3.34
CA PRO A 45 22.49 10.71 2.35
C PRO A 45 23.73 10.55 1.45
N PRO A 46 23.83 9.45 0.68
CA PRO A 46 24.85 9.28 -0.34
C PRO A 46 24.96 10.51 -1.26
N ALA A 47 26.20 10.88 -1.64
CA ALA A 47 26.47 12.08 -2.41
C ALA A 47 25.69 12.16 -3.74
N SER A 48 25.36 11.01 -4.35
CA SER A 48 24.56 10.93 -5.57
C SER A 48 23.17 11.58 -5.44
N TYR A 49 22.59 11.61 -4.24
CA TYR A 49 21.32 12.31 -4.02
C TYR A 49 21.49 13.84 -3.92
N LEU A 50 22.66 14.30 -3.52
CA LEU A 50 22.93 15.73 -3.28
C LEU A 50 23.50 16.42 -4.53
N ASP A 51 24.14 15.69 -5.44
CA ASP A 51 24.68 16.23 -6.69
C ASP A 51 23.54 16.59 -7.66
N PRO A 52 23.40 17.86 -8.06
CA PRO A 52 22.36 18.25 -9.01
C PRO A 52 22.51 17.58 -10.39
N ARG A 53 23.74 17.25 -10.80
CA ARG A 53 24.03 16.64 -12.10
C ARG A 53 23.41 15.26 -12.27
N THR A 54 23.27 14.48 -11.21
CA THR A 54 22.68 13.13 -11.28
C THR A 54 21.25 13.12 -11.82
N ALA A 55 20.47 14.18 -11.60
CA ALA A 55 19.13 14.31 -12.18
C ALA A 55 19.18 14.71 -13.67
N GLU A 56 20.11 15.59 -14.05
CA GLU A 56 20.29 16.06 -15.44
C GLU A 56 20.81 14.92 -16.34
N GLU A 57 21.67 14.07 -15.81
CA GLU A 57 22.24 12.91 -16.47
C GLU A 57 21.31 11.68 -16.47
N GLY A 58 20.13 11.76 -15.82
CA GLY A 58 19.19 10.66 -15.72
C GLY A 58 19.62 9.53 -14.79
N GLU A 59 20.63 9.77 -13.94
CA GLU A 59 21.18 8.78 -13.02
C GLU A 59 20.48 8.74 -11.67
N LEU A 60 19.72 9.80 -11.33
CA LEU A 60 19.01 9.87 -10.06
C LEU A 60 17.91 8.81 -9.97
N VAL A 61 18.02 7.92 -9.00
CA VAL A 61 17.08 6.83 -8.72
C VAL A 61 16.54 6.99 -7.31
N ALA A 62 15.24 6.81 -7.11
CA ALA A 62 14.65 6.86 -5.79
C ALA A 62 15.15 5.70 -4.91
N PRO A 63 15.30 5.90 -3.59
CA PRO A 63 15.49 4.80 -2.64
C PRO A 63 14.39 3.76 -2.78
N LEU A 64 14.68 2.48 -2.48
CA LEU A 64 13.73 1.38 -2.63
C LEU A 64 12.43 1.56 -1.83
N ASP A 65 12.52 2.21 -0.68
CA ASP A 65 11.38 2.49 0.22
C ASP A 65 10.65 3.80 -0.11
N PHE A 66 11.09 4.53 -1.14
CA PHE A 66 10.44 5.78 -1.57
C PHE A 66 8.93 5.57 -1.82
N ASN A 67 8.14 6.51 -1.30
CA ASN A 67 6.68 6.48 -1.43
C ASN A 67 6.18 7.68 -2.25
N PRO A 68 5.83 7.50 -3.53
CA PRO A 68 5.33 8.57 -4.39
C PRO A 68 3.89 9.00 -4.06
N PHE A 69 3.19 8.29 -3.17
CA PHE A 69 1.80 8.59 -2.78
C PHE A 69 1.68 9.48 -1.53
N ALA A 70 2.77 10.07 -1.08
CA ALA A 70 2.77 10.93 0.11
C ALA A 70 1.79 12.11 0.02
N TRP A 71 1.41 12.51 -1.19
CA TRP A 71 0.48 13.60 -1.47
C TRP A 71 -1.00 13.18 -1.58
N GLY A 72 -1.32 11.89 -1.47
CA GLY A 72 -2.69 11.38 -1.61
C GLY A 72 -3.68 12.00 -0.63
N ALA A 73 -3.25 12.35 0.57
CA ALA A 73 -4.08 13.06 1.54
C ALA A 73 -4.45 14.47 1.05
N ALA A 74 -3.51 15.18 0.42
CA ALA A 74 -3.76 16.51 -0.14
C ALA A 74 -4.72 16.46 -1.33
N GLU A 75 -4.62 15.45 -2.18
CA GLU A 75 -5.55 15.22 -3.28
C GLU A 75 -6.97 14.95 -2.77
N THR A 76 -7.12 14.14 -1.72
CA THR A 76 -8.41 13.86 -1.09
C THR A 76 -9.06 15.15 -0.57
N VAL A 77 -8.29 16.01 0.08
CA VAL A 77 -8.75 17.31 0.58
C VAL A 77 -9.13 18.24 -0.59
N ALA A 78 -8.27 18.34 -1.61
CA ALA A 78 -8.48 19.20 -2.76
C ALA A 78 -9.69 18.78 -3.60
N SER A 79 -9.98 17.50 -3.72
CA SER A 79 -11.12 16.96 -4.46
C SER A 79 -12.45 17.10 -3.72
N GLY A 80 -12.44 17.53 -2.46
CA GLY A 80 -13.64 17.58 -1.61
C GLY A 80 -14.28 16.22 -1.35
N ARG A 81 -13.51 15.15 -1.52
CA ARG A 81 -13.99 13.78 -1.32
C ARG A 81 -14.37 13.58 0.14
N GLU A 82 -15.65 13.36 0.42
CA GLU A 82 -16.08 13.01 1.76
C GLU A 82 -15.50 11.65 2.19
N ILE A 83 -14.87 11.63 3.35
CA ILE A 83 -14.52 10.37 4.00
C ILE A 83 -15.84 9.80 4.53
N PRO A 84 -16.23 8.57 4.11
CA PRO A 84 -17.47 7.97 4.59
C PRO A 84 -17.54 8.00 6.12
N SER A 85 -18.68 8.41 6.65
CA SER A 85 -18.91 8.48 8.11
C SER A 85 -19.16 7.10 8.72
N ASP A 86 -19.54 6.12 7.91
CA ASP A 86 -19.76 4.75 8.34
C ASP A 86 -18.49 4.18 9.00
N PRO A 87 -18.54 3.73 10.27
CA PRO A 87 -17.42 3.12 10.96
C PRO A 87 -16.80 1.93 10.21
N ALA A 88 -17.58 1.20 9.42
CA ALA A 88 -17.12 0.09 8.60
C ALA A 88 -16.15 0.53 7.49
N TYR A 89 -16.28 1.76 6.99
CA TYR A 89 -15.34 2.34 6.01
C TYR A 89 -14.05 2.86 6.65
N ARG A 90 -14.05 3.09 7.96
CA ARG A 90 -12.88 3.61 8.68
C ARG A 90 -12.08 2.53 9.39
N GLY A 91 -12.61 1.32 9.43
CA GLY A 91 -12.05 0.23 10.19
C GLY A 91 -11.43 -0.86 9.31
N ALA A 92 -11.12 -1.94 9.98
CA ALA A 92 -10.52 -3.12 9.39
C ALA A 92 -11.38 -3.84 8.34
N GLY A 93 -12.63 -3.42 8.15
CA GLY A 93 -13.57 -3.97 7.15
C GLY A 93 -13.71 -3.15 5.87
N ALA A 94 -12.96 -2.05 5.72
CA ALA A 94 -13.12 -1.14 4.59
C ALA A 94 -12.85 -1.80 3.22
N MET A 95 -11.96 -2.79 3.17
CA MET A 95 -11.62 -3.53 1.96
C MET A 95 -12.81 -4.35 1.45
N GLU A 96 -13.43 -5.12 2.32
CA GLU A 96 -14.61 -5.92 1.99
C GLU A 96 -15.78 -5.02 1.61
N HIS A 97 -16.02 -3.95 2.36
CA HIS A 97 -17.08 -2.99 2.03
C HIS A 97 -16.94 -2.37 0.64
N SER A 98 -15.73 -2.01 0.25
CA SER A 98 -15.47 -1.43 -1.08
C SER A 98 -15.78 -2.41 -2.22
N LEU A 99 -15.78 -3.70 -1.92
CA LEU A 99 -16.14 -4.80 -2.83
C LEU A 99 -17.58 -5.32 -2.62
N GLY A 100 -18.39 -4.60 -1.81
CA GLY A 100 -19.80 -4.94 -1.59
C GLY A 100 -20.05 -6.10 -0.61
N VAL A 101 -19.02 -6.51 0.14
CA VAL A 101 -19.11 -7.60 1.11
C VAL A 101 -19.12 -7.04 2.53
N THR A 102 -20.05 -7.48 3.35
CA THR A 102 -20.09 -7.11 4.78
C THR A 102 -18.96 -7.83 5.52
N PRO A 103 -18.03 -7.12 6.18
CA PRO A 103 -16.97 -7.77 6.93
C PRO A 103 -17.50 -8.47 8.19
N PRO A 104 -16.76 -9.45 8.75
CA PRO A 104 -17.05 -9.97 10.07
C PRO A 104 -17.00 -8.88 11.15
N ASP A 105 -17.85 -8.96 12.19
CA ASP A 105 -17.85 -8.01 13.31
C ASP A 105 -16.66 -8.25 14.25
N LEU A 106 -15.47 -7.91 13.76
CA LEU A 106 -14.20 -7.95 14.48
C LEU A 106 -13.69 -6.52 14.64
N ARG A 107 -13.72 -6.03 15.89
CA ARG A 107 -13.53 -4.60 16.16
C ARG A 107 -12.10 -4.18 16.42
N ARG A 108 -11.22 -5.13 16.62
CA ARG A 108 -9.81 -4.88 16.90
C ARG A 108 -8.96 -5.35 15.73
N ALA A 109 -7.92 -4.57 15.42
CA ALA A 109 -7.00 -4.88 14.34
C ALA A 109 -5.55 -4.65 14.77
N LEU A 110 -4.68 -5.53 14.29
CA LEU A 110 -3.24 -5.45 14.45
C LEU A 110 -2.57 -5.65 13.09
N ASN A 111 -1.43 -5.02 12.90
CA ASN A 111 -0.55 -5.35 11.79
C ASN A 111 0.15 -6.70 12.09
N GLY A 112 -0.11 -7.72 11.28
CA GLY A 112 0.48 -9.05 11.40
C GLY A 112 1.83 -9.19 10.71
N GLY A 113 2.19 -8.23 9.86
CA GLY A 113 3.46 -8.21 9.14
C GLY A 113 3.36 -7.45 7.82
N VAL A 114 4.51 -7.00 7.36
CA VAL A 114 4.67 -6.27 6.09
C VAL A 114 5.89 -6.82 5.37
N SER A 115 5.81 -6.96 4.07
CA SER A 115 6.94 -7.31 3.21
C SER A 115 6.86 -6.57 1.87
N ALA A 116 8.00 -6.38 1.23
CA ALA A 116 8.08 -5.83 -0.12
C ALA A 116 9.02 -6.67 -0.98
N ALA A 117 8.57 -7.05 -2.17
CA ALA A 117 9.38 -7.68 -3.19
C ALA A 117 9.64 -6.65 -4.30
N TYR A 118 10.91 -6.34 -4.52
CA TYR A 118 11.37 -5.40 -5.54
C TYR A 118 11.79 -6.14 -6.79
N THR A 119 11.43 -5.63 -7.96
CA THR A 119 11.74 -6.27 -9.26
C THR A 119 13.07 -5.83 -9.85
N GLY A 120 13.66 -4.75 -9.31
CA GLY A 120 14.84 -4.10 -9.88
C GLY A 120 14.51 -2.98 -10.86
N VAL A 121 13.23 -2.75 -11.20
CA VAL A 121 12.80 -1.57 -11.98
C VAL A 121 12.89 -0.35 -11.07
N PRO A 122 13.75 0.65 -11.40
CA PRO A 122 13.91 1.83 -10.57
C PRO A 122 12.76 2.82 -10.75
N MET A 123 12.50 3.63 -9.73
CA MET A 123 11.70 4.86 -9.86
C MET A 123 12.63 6.06 -10.11
N ARG A 124 12.32 6.87 -11.12
CA ARG A 124 13.13 8.00 -11.56
C ARG A 124 12.30 9.29 -11.60
N PRO A 125 12.93 10.46 -11.65
CA PRO A 125 12.22 11.71 -11.96
C PRO A 125 11.43 11.59 -13.26
N GLY A 126 10.16 12.01 -13.22
CA GLY A 126 9.22 11.91 -14.34
C GLY A 126 8.32 10.68 -14.30
N ASP A 127 8.67 9.65 -13.56
CA ASP A 127 7.82 8.45 -13.46
C ASP A 127 6.49 8.76 -12.76
N VAL A 128 5.44 8.11 -13.25
CA VAL A 128 4.11 8.08 -12.65
C VAL A 128 3.82 6.65 -12.23
N ILE A 129 3.60 6.46 -10.94
CA ILE A 129 3.38 5.13 -10.37
C ILE A 129 1.89 4.90 -10.13
N THR A 130 1.39 3.76 -10.61
CA THR A 130 0.07 3.25 -10.26
C THR A 130 0.23 2.16 -9.19
N ALA A 131 -0.51 2.26 -8.10
CA ALA A 131 -0.63 1.22 -7.08
C ALA A 131 -2.03 0.62 -7.12
N GLU A 132 -2.11 -0.68 -7.30
CA GLU A 132 -3.38 -1.42 -7.27
C GLU A 132 -3.34 -2.46 -6.14
N SER A 133 -4.39 -2.47 -5.33
CA SER A 133 -4.49 -3.31 -4.14
C SER A 133 -5.58 -4.35 -4.28
N VAL A 134 -5.26 -5.59 -3.90
CA VAL A 134 -6.18 -6.72 -3.84
C VAL A 134 -6.14 -7.38 -2.46
N ILE A 135 -7.23 -8.06 -2.09
CA ILE A 135 -7.21 -9.03 -1.01
C ILE A 135 -6.61 -10.31 -1.58
N ALA A 136 -5.43 -10.69 -1.11
CA ALA A 136 -4.73 -11.88 -1.61
C ALA A 136 -5.19 -13.18 -0.95
N GLY A 137 -5.90 -13.09 0.18
CA GLY A 137 -6.46 -14.24 0.85
C GLY A 137 -6.87 -13.99 2.29
N TYR A 138 -7.51 -15.00 2.85
CA TYR A 138 -7.94 -15.03 4.25
C TYR A 138 -7.49 -16.31 4.93
N THR A 139 -7.11 -16.19 6.20
CA THR A 139 -6.80 -17.34 7.07
C THR A 139 -7.43 -17.12 8.45
N GLU A 140 -7.96 -18.17 9.02
CA GLU A 140 -8.47 -18.16 10.39
C GLU A 140 -7.51 -18.90 11.32
N LYS A 141 -7.36 -18.36 12.52
CA LYS A 141 -6.56 -18.99 13.55
C LYS A 141 -7.19 -18.79 14.93
N GLU A 142 -7.30 -19.86 15.70
CA GLU A 142 -7.64 -19.78 17.11
C GLU A 142 -6.40 -19.48 17.95
N GLY A 143 -6.52 -18.55 18.87
CA GLY A 143 -5.46 -18.15 19.78
C GLY A 143 -6.01 -17.70 21.14
N ARG A 144 -5.14 -17.16 21.97
CA ARG A 144 -5.53 -16.69 23.32
C ARG A 144 -6.56 -15.55 23.32
N LEU A 145 -6.69 -14.83 22.22
CA LEU A 145 -7.65 -13.73 22.03
C LEU A 145 -8.97 -14.21 21.40
N GLY A 146 -9.16 -15.51 21.22
CA GLY A 146 -10.27 -16.10 20.50
C GLY A 146 -9.91 -16.40 19.04
N VAL A 147 -10.94 -16.49 18.20
CA VAL A 147 -10.75 -16.70 16.75
C VAL A 147 -10.32 -15.40 16.11
N MET A 148 -9.22 -15.46 15.37
CA MET A 148 -8.65 -14.34 14.65
C MET A 148 -8.80 -14.56 13.14
N LEU A 149 -9.14 -13.51 12.42
CA LEU A 149 -9.12 -13.47 10.96
C LEU A 149 -7.88 -12.74 10.50
N MET A 150 -7.03 -13.40 9.74
CA MET A 150 -5.91 -12.81 9.03
C MET A 150 -6.34 -12.52 7.60
N THR A 151 -6.17 -11.28 7.17
CA THR A 151 -6.42 -10.84 5.81
C THR A 151 -5.09 -10.45 5.19
N ASP A 152 -4.67 -11.19 4.18
CA ASP A 152 -3.47 -10.88 3.41
C ASP A 152 -3.87 -9.97 2.25
N THR A 153 -3.14 -8.87 2.09
CA THR A 153 -3.30 -7.94 0.98
C THR A 153 -2.04 -7.87 0.15
N ALA A 154 -2.20 -7.60 -1.13
CA ALA A 154 -1.09 -7.33 -2.03
C ALA A 154 -1.36 -6.01 -2.77
N THR A 155 -0.36 -5.13 -2.80
CA THR A 155 -0.39 -3.90 -3.58
C THR A 155 0.73 -3.94 -4.61
N THR A 156 0.37 -3.98 -5.88
CA THR A 156 1.32 -3.97 -6.99
C THR A 156 1.53 -2.54 -7.46
N TRP A 157 2.79 -2.12 -7.56
CA TRP A 157 3.18 -0.83 -8.08
C TRP A 157 3.76 -0.99 -9.48
N THR A 158 3.20 -0.25 -10.42
CA THR A 158 3.66 -0.24 -11.81
C THR A 158 3.98 1.18 -12.26
N ASN A 159 4.98 1.34 -13.09
CA ASN A 159 5.25 2.64 -13.74
C ASN A 159 4.32 2.89 -14.94
N GLN A 160 4.45 4.03 -15.60
CA GLN A 160 3.65 4.43 -16.76
C GLN A 160 3.79 3.48 -17.96
N ASP A 161 4.88 2.72 -18.03
CA ASP A 161 5.14 1.74 -19.10
C ASP A 161 4.57 0.35 -18.78
N GLY A 162 3.88 0.21 -17.63
CA GLY A 162 3.32 -1.05 -17.15
C GLY A 162 4.34 -1.99 -16.50
N ALA A 163 5.59 -1.56 -16.33
CA ALA A 163 6.59 -2.36 -15.65
C ALA A 163 6.35 -2.38 -14.13
N THR A 164 6.32 -3.57 -13.54
CA THR A 164 6.19 -3.72 -12.09
C THR A 164 7.46 -3.25 -11.38
N VAL A 165 7.31 -2.32 -10.46
CA VAL A 165 8.38 -1.78 -9.61
C VAL A 165 8.55 -2.60 -8.34
N LYS A 166 7.44 -2.82 -7.63
CA LYS A 166 7.40 -3.65 -6.42
C LYS A 166 6.02 -4.23 -6.14
N VAL A 167 5.99 -5.28 -5.35
CA VAL A 167 4.77 -5.81 -4.74
C VAL A 167 4.91 -5.70 -3.23
N HIS A 168 4.04 -4.92 -2.62
CA HIS A 168 3.94 -4.76 -1.18
C HIS A 168 2.86 -5.71 -0.65
N ARG A 169 3.15 -6.46 0.41
CA ARG A 169 2.21 -7.35 1.08
C ARG A 169 2.05 -6.96 2.54
N MET A 170 0.84 -7.05 3.03
CA MET A 170 0.53 -6.80 4.44
C MET A 170 -0.46 -7.85 4.92
N THR A 171 -0.26 -8.34 6.13
CA THR A 171 -1.24 -9.16 6.87
C THR A 171 -1.91 -8.29 7.92
N LEU A 172 -3.23 -8.17 7.84
CA LEU A 172 -4.06 -7.55 8.87
C LEU A 172 -4.68 -8.66 9.74
N ILE A 173 -4.45 -8.60 11.04
CA ILE A 173 -5.07 -9.53 12.02
C ILE A 173 -6.24 -8.83 12.67
N ARG A 174 -7.43 -9.42 12.59
CA ARG A 174 -8.67 -8.93 13.23
C ARG A 174 -9.19 -9.91 14.26
N TYR A 175 -9.73 -9.41 15.41
CA TYR A 175 -10.27 -10.21 16.51
C TYR A 175 -11.27 -9.44 17.37
#